data_5f8abd822192f09ef1b149bcc23c08d8
#
_entry.id   5f8abd822192f09ef1b149bcc23c08d8
#
_cell.length_a   1.000
_cell.length_b   1.000
_cell.length_c   1.000
_cell.angle_alpha   90.00
_cell.angle_beta   90.00
_cell.angle_gamma   90.00
#
_symmetry.space_group_name_H-M   'P 1'
#
loop_
_entity.id
_entity.type
_entity.pdbx_description
1 polymer ?
#
loop_
_entity_poly.entity_id
_entity_poly.type
_entity_poly.pdbx_seq_one_letter_code
_entity_poly.pdbx_strand_id
1 'polypeptide(L)'
;MERRSFITSLMAAAAAIASNPQAHAAQASLADDAATAGAPATVHILVQAGVPHARALADELARSLHSAGIAHTLHGERALLDPARVAALLPHESGAALIGITDEACAVVMQAVAASRGQACVRHRSQRVAGTPLASFVVRL
;
A
#
# COMPACT_ATOMS: atom_id res chain seq x y z
N MET A 1 -13.02 14.84 6.79
CA MET A 1 -13.42 13.49 7.30
C MET A 1 -12.86 12.33 6.50
N GLU A 2 -12.67 12.47 5.22
CA GLU A 2 -12.26 11.36 4.32
C GLU A 2 -10.82 10.86 4.52
N ARG A 3 -9.87 11.73 4.90
CA ARG A 3 -8.45 11.36 5.04
C ARG A 3 -8.19 10.35 6.17
N ARG A 4 -8.80 10.56 7.34
CA ARG A 4 -8.62 9.65 8.49
C ARG A 4 -9.21 8.27 8.20
N SER A 5 -10.38 8.23 7.58
CA SER A 5 -11.02 7.00 7.17
C SER A 5 -10.18 6.23 6.14
N PHE A 6 -9.54 6.94 5.20
CA PHE A 6 -8.65 6.36 4.20
C PHE A 6 -7.43 5.68 4.84
N ILE A 7 -6.75 6.36 5.75
CA ILE A 7 -5.55 5.84 6.41
C ILE A 7 -5.89 4.66 7.31
N THR A 8 -6.96 4.74 8.08
CA THR A 8 -7.42 3.63 8.93
C THR A 8 -7.75 2.40 8.09
N SER A 9 -8.44 2.59 6.98
CA SER A 9 -8.80 1.53 6.05
C SER A 9 -7.55 0.92 5.36
N LEU A 10 -6.58 1.74 4.99
CA LEU A 10 -5.32 1.27 4.39
C LEU A 10 -4.46 0.51 5.41
N MET A 11 -4.43 0.95 6.65
CA MET A 11 -3.76 0.25 7.75
C MET A 11 -4.40 -1.12 8.02
N ALA A 12 -5.73 -1.18 8.04
CA ALA A 12 -6.47 -2.44 8.19
C ALA A 12 -6.21 -3.40 7.03
N ALA A 13 -6.17 -2.90 5.79
CA ALA A 13 -5.84 -3.69 4.61
C ALA A 13 -4.40 -4.24 4.66
N ALA A 14 -3.43 -3.43 5.09
CA ALA A 14 -2.06 -3.88 5.24
C ALA A 14 -1.92 -4.98 6.31
N ALA A 15 -2.59 -4.83 7.44
CA ALA A 15 -2.61 -5.84 8.51
C ALA A 15 -3.29 -7.14 8.06
N ALA A 16 -4.43 -7.08 7.39
CA ALA A 16 -5.15 -8.24 6.88
C ALA A 16 -4.34 -9.03 5.85
N ILE A 17 -3.61 -8.34 4.95
CA ILE A 17 -2.76 -8.98 3.94
C ILE A 17 -1.58 -9.70 4.58
N ALA A 18 -0.99 -9.16 5.63
CA ALA A 18 0.13 -9.78 6.32
C ALA A 18 -0.22 -11.12 6.98
N SER A 19 -1.49 -11.40 7.23
CA SER A 19 -1.94 -12.50 8.11
C SER A 19 -2.57 -13.68 7.42
N ASN A 20 -3.00 -13.59 6.16
CA ASN A 20 -3.78 -14.67 5.53
C ASN A 20 -3.39 -14.94 4.07
N PRO A 21 -2.78 -16.10 3.77
CA PRO A 21 -2.43 -16.49 2.40
C PRO A 21 -3.63 -16.84 1.51
N GLN A 22 -4.83 -17.01 2.06
CA GLN A 22 -6.01 -17.47 1.32
C GLN A 22 -7.10 -16.42 1.10
N ALA A 23 -6.89 -15.17 1.46
CA ALA A 23 -7.91 -14.11 1.43
C ALA A 23 -8.21 -13.54 0.02
N HIS A 24 -8.13 -14.33 -1.03
CA HIS A 24 -8.50 -13.87 -2.38
C HIS A 24 -10.02 -13.72 -2.62
N ALA A 25 -10.88 -14.09 -1.68
CA ALA A 25 -12.32 -14.21 -1.93
C ALA A 25 -13.23 -13.30 -1.09
N ALA A 26 -12.75 -12.48 -0.16
CA ALA A 26 -13.62 -11.78 0.77
C ALA A 26 -13.31 -10.30 0.92
N GLN A 27 -13.71 -9.48 -0.05
CA GLN A 27 -13.66 -8.02 0.05
C GLN A 27 -14.67 -7.39 1.01
N ALA A 28 -15.57 -8.17 1.58
CA ALA A 28 -16.69 -7.64 2.38
C ALA A 28 -16.55 -7.81 3.91
N SER A 29 -15.53 -8.52 4.42
CA SER A 29 -15.42 -8.89 5.84
C SER A 29 -14.15 -8.38 6.54
N LEU A 30 -13.43 -7.46 5.97
CA LEU A 30 -12.08 -7.05 6.41
C LEU A 30 -12.02 -6.28 7.74
N ALA A 31 -13.14 -5.91 8.33
CA ALA A 31 -13.13 -5.11 9.55
C ALA A 31 -13.03 -5.95 10.85
N ASP A 32 -13.53 -7.19 10.83
CA ASP A 32 -13.57 -8.03 12.03
C ASP A 32 -12.38 -8.98 12.18
N ASP A 33 -11.73 -9.38 11.07
CA ASP A 33 -10.57 -10.29 11.10
C ASP A 33 -9.22 -9.58 11.38
N ALA A 34 -9.18 -8.26 11.30
CA ALA A 34 -7.96 -7.48 11.56
C ALA A 34 -7.46 -7.57 13.02
N ALA A 35 -8.31 -8.01 13.94
CA ALA A 35 -7.97 -8.11 15.36
C ALA A 35 -7.13 -9.35 15.71
N THR A 36 -7.09 -10.37 14.85
CA THR A 36 -6.36 -11.64 15.10
C THR A 36 -5.15 -11.83 14.20
N ALA A 37 -4.96 -10.95 13.26
CA ALA A 37 -3.89 -11.04 12.29
C ALA A 37 -2.65 -10.30 12.78
N GLY A 38 -1.52 -10.96 12.87
CA GLY A 38 -0.25 -10.34 13.24
C GLY A 38 0.09 -9.14 12.37
N ALA A 39 0.46 -8.00 12.96
CA ALA A 39 0.92 -6.85 12.21
C ALA A 39 2.14 -7.23 11.33
N PRO A 40 2.28 -6.67 10.12
CA PRO A 40 3.46 -6.91 9.30
C PRO A 40 4.72 -6.48 10.05
N ALA A 41 5.80 -7.24 9.88
CA ALA A 41 7.07 -6.94 10.53
C ALA A 41 7.62 -5.58 10.11
N THR A 42 7.43 -5.22 8.84
CA THR A 42 7.85 -3.93 8.28
C THR A 42 6.86 -3.48 7.20
N VAL A 43 6.56 -2.20 7.16
CA VAL A 43 5.75 -1.59 6.11
C VAL A 43 6.62 -0.65 5.27
N HIS A 44 6.67 -0.90 3.97
CA HIS A 44 7.28 -0.01 3.00
C HIS A 44 6.21 0.89 2.38
N ILE A 45 6.39 2.19 2.44
CA ILE A 45 5.49 3.16 1.82
C ILE A 45 6.17 3.67 0.55
N LEU A 46 5.55 3.44 -0.60
CA LEU A 46 6.01 3.95 -1.88
C LEU A 46 5.10 5.08 -2.33
N VAL A 47 5.66 6.26 -2.51
CA VAL A 47 4.92 7.43 -2.97
C VAL A 47 5.46 7.91 -4.31
N GLN A 48 4.57 8.14 -5.27
CA GLN A 48 4.95 8.73 -6.55
C GLN A 48 5.28 10.22 -6.35
N ALA A 49 6.54 10.57 -6.58
CA ALA A 49 6.98 11.95 -6.52
C ALA A 49 6.36 12.76 -7.67
N GLY A 50 5.91 13.97 -7.37
CA GLY A 50 5.27 14.85 -8.34
C GLY A 50 3.75 14.70 -8.44
N VAL A 51 3.15 13.69 -7.82
CA VAL A 51 1.70 13.60 -7.71
C VAL A 51 1.22 14.46 -6.54
N PRO A 52 0.38 15.48 -6.79
CA PRO A 52 -0.13 16.34 -5.73
C PRO A 52 -0.84 15.53 -4.62
N HIS A 53 -0.64 15.93 -3.40
CA HIS A 53 -1.22 15.31 -2.20
C HIS A 53 -0.75 13.88 -1.87
N ALA A 54 -0.08 13.15 -2.77
CA ALA A 54 0.42 11.81 -2.50
C ALA A 54 1.42 11.80 -1.34
N ARG A 55 2.35 12.77 -1.32
CA ARG A 55 3.33 12.90 -0.25
C ARG A 55 2.70 13.19 1.11
N ALA A 56 1.72 14.09 1.15
CA ALA A 56 1.03 14.43 2.39
C ALA A 56 0.28 13.22 2.99
N LEU A 57 -0.34 12.40 2.14
CA LEU A 57 -0.98 11.17 2.57
C LEU A 57 0.04 10.13 3.06
N ALA A 58 1.18 10.01 2.38
CA ALA A 58 2.25 9.11 2.80
C ALA A 58 2.85 9.52 4.15
N ASP A 59 3.08 10.80 4.38
CA ASP A 59 3.58 11.33 5.65
C ASP A 59 2.56 11.12 6.80
N GLU A 60 1.27 11.23 6.52
CA GLU A 60 0.21 10.96 7.49
C GLU A 60 0.12 9.45 7.82
N LEU A 61 0.24 8.59 6.81
CA LEU A 61 0.31 7.15 6.99
C LEU A 61 1.54 6.77 7.84
N ALA A 62 2.72 7.32 7.53
CA ALA A 62 3.94 7.07 8.29
C ALA A 62 3.79 7.46 9.77
N ARG A 63 3.16 8.60 10.06
CA ARG A 63 2.86 9.01 11.44
C ARG A 63 1.91 8.04 12.14
N SER A 64 0.91 7.53 11.44
CA SER A 64 -0.04 6.56 11.97
C SER A 64 0.62 5.21 12.28
N LEU A 65 1.51 4.74 11.39
CA LEU A 65 2.31 3.54 11.61
C LEU A 65 3.26 3.69 12.80
N HIS A 66 3.92 4.85 12.89
CA HIS A 66 4.79 5.17 14.03
C HIS A 66 4.02 5.14 15.36
N SER A 67 2.84 5.75 15.39
CA SER A 67 1.98 5.75 16.58
C SER A 67 1.49 4.37 16.97
N ALA A 68 1.35 3.47 16.00
CA ALA A 68 1.00 2.06 16.22
C ALA A 68 2.20 1.17 16.55
N GLY A 69 3.42 1.71 16.63
CA GLY A 69 4.64 0.95 16.89
C GLY A 69 5.08 0.04 15.72
N ILE A 70 4.62 0.33 14.50
CA ILE A 70 4.94 -0.48 13.32
C ILE A 70 6.17 0.11 12.61
N ALA A 71 7.19 -0.73 12.42
CA ALA A 71 8.39 -0.35 11.66
C ALA A 71 8.02 -0.03 10.21
N HIS A 72 8.49 1.09 9.69
CA HIS A 72 8.18 1.52 8.34
C HIS A 72 9.33 2.29 7.69
N THR A 73 9.32 2.30 6.36
CA THR A 73 10.21 3.10 5.50
C THR A 73 9.38 3.85 4.47
N LEU A 74 9.83 5.04 4.09
CA LEU A 74 9.15 5.88 3.11
C LEU A 74 10.06 6.13 1.90
N HIS A 75 9.61 5.73 0.72
CA HIS A 75 10.32 5.87 -0.54
C HIS A 75 9.55 6.79 -1.49
N GLY A 76 10.18 7.88 -1.91
CA GLY A 76 9.68 8.75 -2.99
C GLY A 76 10.33 8.36 -4.32
N GLU A 77 9.53 8.08 -5.35
CA GLU A 77 10.04 7.68 -6.66
C GLU A 77 9.27 8.35 -7.80
N ARG A 78 9.99 8.68 -8.87
CA ARG A 78 9.40 9.30 -10.07
C ARG A 78 9.19 8.31 -11.21
N ALA A 79 10.07 7.33 -11.35
CA ALA A 79 10.10 6.42 -12.50
C ALA A 79 9.26 5.16 -12.29
N LEU A 80 8.00 5.32 -11.84
CA LEU A 80 7.11 4.19 -11.55
C LEU A 80 6.37 3.62 -12.79
N LEU A 81 6.59 4.19 -13.97
CA LEU A 81 6.12 3.62 -15.23
C LEU A 81 7.13 2.64 -15.85
N ASP A 82 8.34 2.57 -15.33
CA ASP A 82 9.36 1.61 -15.75
C ASP A 82 9.24 0.31 -14.93
N PRO A 83 8.83 -0.82 -15.56
CA PRO A 83 8.66 -2.08 -14.84
C PRO A 83 9.95 -2.60 -14.21
N ALA A 84 11.11 -2.37 -14.82
CA ALA A 84 12.39 -2.78 -14.27
C ALA A 84 12.73 -2.00 -13.00
N ARG A 85 12.45 -0.70 -13.00
CA ARG A 85 12.63 0.15 -11.81
C ARG A 85 11.69 -0.26 -10.70
N VAL A 86 10.41 -0.49 -11.03
CA VAL A 86 9.41 -0.98 -10.06
C VAL A 86 9.83 -2.32 -9.47
N ALA A 87 10.33 -3.23 -10.30
CA ALA A 87 10.82 -4.52 -9.85
C ALA A 87 11.97 -4.40 -8.84
N ALA A 88 12.86 -3.42 -9.04
CA ALA A 88 13.97 -3.16 -8.13
C ALA A 88 13.53 -2.54 -6.79
N LEU A 89 12.39 -1.85 -6.78
CA LEU A 89 11.84 -1.20 -5.58
C LEU A 89 11.02 -2.15 -4.70
N LEU A 90 10.54 -3.26 -5.26
CA LEU A 90 9.79 -4.25 -4.48
C LEU A 90 10.73 -4.96 -3.50
N PRO A 91 10.51 -4.83 -2.19
CA PRO A 91 11.33 -5.51 -1.21
C PRO A 91 11.23 -7.04 -1.36
N HIS A 92 12.27 -7.73 -0.94
CA HIS A 92 12.34 -9.19 -0.96
C HIS A 92 12.09 -9.81 0.43
N GLU A 93 11.80 -8.99 1.42
CA GLU A 93 11.60 -9.43 2.79
C GLU A 93 10.27 -10.16 2.95
N SER A 94 10.33 -11.41 3.37
CA SER A 94 9.14 -12.19 3.69
C SER A 94 8.42 -11.59 4.90
N GLY A 95 7.10 -11.45 4.80
CA GLY A 95 6.26 -10.89 5.86
C GLY A 95 6.21 -9.36 5.92
N ALA A 96 6.87 -8.66 5.00
CA ALA A 96 6.71 -7.22 4.84
C ALA A 96 5.48 -6.90 3.98
N ALA A 97 4.98 -5.67 4.09
CA ALA A 97 3.96 -5.13 3.22
C ALA A 97 4.45 -3.87 2.53
N LEU A 98 4.08 -3.67 1.26
CA LEU A 98 4.32 -2.44 0.55
C LEU A 98 2.98 -1.74 0.30
N ILE A 99 2.89 -0.49 0.72
CA ILE A 99 1.73 0.38 0.47
C ILE A 99 2.13 1.40 -0.58
N GLY A 100 1.44 1.43 -1.71
CA GLY A 100 1.66 2.40 -2.77
C GLY A 100 0.62 3.50 -2.79
N ILE A 101 1.07 4.73 -3.01
CA ILE A 101 0.22 5.92 -3.24
C ILE A 101 0.71 6.58 -4.52
N THR A 102 -0.02 6.37 -5.61
CA THR A 102 0.40 6.73 -6.97
C THR A 102 -0.78 7.24 -7.80
N ASP A 103 -0.53 7.61 -9.05
CA ASP A 103 -1.58 7.71 -10.04
C ASP A 103 -2.03 6.32 -10.54
N GLU A 104 -3.10 6.30 -11.33
CA GLU A 104 -3.68 5.05 -11.85
C GLU A 104 -2.73 4.28 -12.77
N ALA A 105 -1.97 4.98 -13.61
CA ALA A 105 -1.05 4.33 -14.55
C ALA A 105 0.07 3.59 -13.82
N CYS A 106 0.67 4.22 -12.83
CA CYS A 106 1.71 3.61 -12.00
C CYS A 106 1.16 2.44 -11.16
N ALA A 107 -0.08 2.53 -10.68
CA ALA A 107 -0.72 1.44 -9.96
C ALA A 107 -0.90 0.18 -10.84
N VAL A 108 -1.24 0.36 -12.12
CA VAL A 108 -1.34 -0.75 -13.09
C VAL A 108 0.01 -1.40 -13.32
N VAL A 109 1.08 -0.63 -13.51
CA VAL A 109 2.43 -1.15 -13.68
C VAL A 109 2.86 -1.93 -12.43
N MET A 110 2.63 -1.39 -11.25
CA MET A 110 2.96 -2.04 -9.98
C MET A 110 2.22 -3.38 -9.83
N GLN A 111 0.94 -3.40 -10.17
CA GLN A 111 0.13 -4.62 -10.12
C GLN A 111 0.67 -5.70 -11.08
N ALA A 112 1.04 -5.30 -12.30
CA ALA A 112 1.60 -6.23 -13.29
C ALA A 112 2.96 -6.81 -12.83
N VAL A 113 3.82 -5.97 -12.28
CA VAL A 113 5.14 -6.40 -11.78
C VAL A 113 4.99 -7.30 -10.55
N ALA A 114 4.13 -6.97 -9.60
CA ALA A 114 3.85 -7.81 -8.44
C ALA A 114 3.31 -9.18 -8.87
N ALA A 115 2.37 -9.21 -9.80
CA ALA A 115 1.81 -10.46 -10.35
C ALA A 115 2.88 -11.33 -11.04
N SER A 116 3.79 -10.73 -11.79
CA SER A 116 4.90 -11.45 -12.43
C SER A 116 5.85 -12.12 -11.43
N ARG A 117 5.86 -11.66 -10.20
CA ARG A 117 6.64 -12.23 -9.09
C ARG A 117 5.83 -13.18 -8.19
N GLY A 118 4.58 -13.45 -8.54
CA GLY A 118 3.68 -14.24 -7.71
C GLY A 118 3.26 -13.55 -6.41
N GLN A 119 3.45 -12.24 -6.32
CA GLN A 119 3.05 -11.44 -5.17
C GLN A 119 1.60 -10.96 -5.31
N ALA A 120 0.83 -11.04 -4.23
CA ALA A 120 -0.52 -10.50 -4.22
C ALA A 120 -0.49 -8.97 -4.15
N CYS A 121 -1.11 -8.32 -5.13
CA CYS A 121 -1.33 -6.88 -5.12
C CYS A 121 -2.83 -6.62 -5.02
N VAL A 122 -3.25 -6.03 -3.91
CA VAL A 122 -4.65 -5.68 -3.68
C VAL A 122 -4.81 -4.18 -3.87
N ARG A 123 -5.62 -3.79 -4.85
CA ARG A 123 -6.01 -2.40 -5.02
C ARG A 123 -6.95 -2.03 -3.88
N HIS A 124 -6.53 -1.07 -3.08
CA HIS A 124 -7.33 -0.62 -1.96
C HIS A 124 -8.42 0.36 -2.42
N ARG A 125 -8.03 1.43 -3.11
CA ARG A 125 -8.97 2.47 -3.51
C ARG A 125 -8.39 3.37 -4.61
N SER A 126 -9.27 3.80 -5.53
CA SER A 126 -9.05 4.97 -6.36
C SER A 126 -9.92 6.09 -5.82
N GLN A 127 -9.33 7.24 -5.56
CA GLN A 127 -10.06 8.40 -5.04
C GLN A 127 -9.52 9.70 -5.62
N ARG A 128 -10.32 10.74 -5.59
CA ARG A 128 -9.85 12.09 -5.89
C ARG A 128 -9.58 12.84 -4.59
N VAL A 129 -8.35 13.36 -4.47
CA VAL A 129 -7.94 14.23 -3.36
C VAL A 129 -7.66 15.59 -3.94
N ALA A 130 -8.47 16.60 -3.58
CA ALA A 130 -8.39 17.95 -4.14
C ALA A 130 -8.35 17.98 -5.69
N GLY A 131 -9.16 17.13 -6.33
CA GLY A 131 -9.25 17.02 -7.79
C GLY A 131 -8.22 16.09 -8.45
N THR A 132 -7.19 15.67 -7.73
CA THR A 132 -6.14 14.76 -8.25
C THR A 132 -6.58 13.31 -8.06
N PRO A 133 -6.60 12.50 -9.14
CA PRO A 133 -6.85 11.07 -9.00
C PRO A 133 -5.64 10.38 -8.37
N LEU A 134 -5.87 9.66 -7.29
CA LEU A 134 -4.88 8.84 -6.59
C LEU A 134 -5.36 7.41 -6.50
N ALA A 135 -4.46 6.48 -6.76
CA ALA A 135 -4.64 5.08 -6.50
C ALA A 135 -3.80 4.66 -5.29
N SER A 136 -4.39 3.86 -4.42
CA SER A 136 -3.66 3.18 -3.35
C SER A 136 -3.79 1.68 -3.51
N PHE A 137 -2.73 0.98 -3.20
CA PHE A 137 -2.66 -0.47 -3.27
C PHE A 137 -1.74 -1.02 -2.17
N VAL A 138 -1.92 -2.29 -1.86
CA VAL A 138 -1.07 -3.01 -0.92
C VAL A 138 -0.52 -4.25 -1.61
N VAL A 139 0.79 -4.42 -1.58
CA VAL A 139 1.49 -5.61 -2.06
C VAL A 139 1.98 -6.39 -0.86
N ARG A 140 1.69 -7.68 -0.85
CA ARG A 140 2.26 -8.62 0.11
C ARG A 140 3.59 -9.15 -0.43
N LEU A 141 4.60 -9.09 0.40
CA LEU A 141 5.96 -9.50 0.10
C LEU A 141 6.30 -10.84 0.78
#